data_9678bdb6132e0c492637caf8237404fb
#
_entry.id   9678bdb6132e0c492637caf8237404fb
#
_cell.length_a   1.000
_cell.length_b   1.000
_cell.length_c   1.000
_cell.angle_alpha   90.00
_cell.angle_beta   90.00
_cell.angle_gamma   90.00
#
_symmetry.space_group_name_H-M   'P 1'
#
loop_
_entity.id
_entity.type
_entity.pdbx_description
1 polymer ?
#
loop_
_entity_poly.entity_id
_entity_poly.type
_entity_poly.pdbx_seq_one_letter_code
_entity_poly.pdbx_strand_id
1 'polypeptide(L)'
;MSVQGGSPLEAKAEDVTVPQAFSLETQPRPPVRKGRYSGTEHDQHPLISAGRLLGRPRHRPGRIYHRKQSDPQADVSYGDPIIYKAAGTTRFMHQNVKGLTHTTGGEDYNYYLSWMASFSVDVFGMSETNTSWQQPHLQSDFRSRVQRQFRYGKTSFGFPSEEVDPSHPNETFQAGGNLQVVQGRLTTTVSGKEIIDSSGLGRWCGLTFEGKRGQKFSVITAYRVCESSISNAPLGSAFHREYSYFQDQGELRPQPRRRFLQDIKGAIKLLQSDNHSILLMLDANAVLESDLPFMDMVNDLELNDLHQVGAAPSTYIGSANRRIDYMLGCPNILKVVTRQGSLGYFEGPHSDHRGLYVDLDLTKLFDIDLDSIHLSNAALRPLRTGNPELVAHYIKGMTAYYDSHNMREDWSLV
;
A
#
# COMPACT_ATOMS: atom_id res chain seq x y z
N MET A 1 -8.64 35.78 -61.66
CA MET A 1 -9.55 36.50 -60.79
C MET A 1 -9.06 36.38 -59.35
N SER A 2 -8.72 37.50 -58.82
CA SER A 2 -8.14 37.98 -57.60
C SER A 2 -8.09 37.07 -56.39
N VAL A 3 -6.88 36.78 -55.90
CA VAL A 3 -6.60 36.29 -54.56
C VAL A 3 -6.28 37.50 -53.69
N GLN A 4 -7.03 37.71 -52.63
CA GLN A 4 -6.71 38.71 -51.59
C GLN A 4 -6.00 37.98 -50.42
N GLY A 5 -4.84 38.53 -50.05
CA GLY A 5 -4.04 38.11 -48.92
C GLY A 5 -4.61 38.59 -47.59
N GLY A 6 -4.47 37.77 -46.59
CA GLY A 6 -4.68 38.09 -45.18
C GLY A 6 -3.37 38.14 -44.43
N SER A 7 -3.12 39.25 -43.75
CA SER A 7 -1.95 39.52 -42.90
C SER A 7 -1.87 38.64 -41.67
N PRO A 8 -0.69 38.39 -41.10
CA PRO A 8 -0.54 37.68 -39.84
C PRO A 8 -0.81 38.60 -38.66
N LEU A 9 -1.56 38.07 -37.66
CA LEU A 9 -1.82 38.70 -36.37
C LEU A 9 -0.57 38.56 -35.48
N GLU A 10 -0.05 39.71 -35.06
CA GLU A 10 0.97 39.82 -34.01
C GLU A 10 0.40 39.37 -32.66
N ALA A 11 1.05 38.36 -32.03
CA ALA A 11 0.78 37.97 -30.67
C ALA A 11 1.49 38.91 -29.69
N LYS A 12 0.71 39.61 -28.85
CA LYS A 12 1.20 40.40 -27.73
C LYS A 12 1.70 39.47 -26.63
N ALA A 13 2.94 39.70 -26.21
CA ALA A 13 3.51 39.08 -24.99
C ALA A 13 2.86 39.72 -23.77
N GLU A 14 2.20 38.91 -22.94
CA GLU A 14 1.74 39.33 -21.61
C GLU A 14 2.87 39.15 -20.60
N ASP A 15 3.19 40.22 -19.89
CA ASP A 15 4.14 40.32 -18.80
C ASP A 15 3.71 39.40 -17.63
N VAL A 16 4.50 38.35 -17.34
CA VAL A 16 4.32 37.50 -16.17
C VAL A 16 5.05 38.16 -15.00
N THR A 17 4.32 38.82 -14.14
CA THR A 17 4.81 39.34 -12.86
C THR A 17 5.10 38.17 -11.90
N VAL A 18 6.37 38.02 -11.51
CA VAL A 18 6.87 37.09 -10.50
C VAL A 18 6.43 37.59 -9.12
N PRO A 19 5.81 36.76 -8.24
CA PRO A 19 5.49 37.17 -6.88
C PRO A 19 6.75 37.25 -6.01
N GLN A 20 6.88 38.34 -5.27
CA GLN A 20 7.95 38.57 -4.30
C GLN A 20 7.93 37.51 -3.18
N ALA A 21 9.12 37.04 -2.80
CA ALA A 21 9.36 36.14 -1.70
C ALA A 21 8.96 36.76 -0.34
N PHE A 22 8.11 36.05 0.40
CA PHE A 22 7.80 36.38 1.80
C PHE A 22 8.98 36.06 2.68
N SER A 23 9.50 37.06 3.40
CA SER A 23 10.47 36.91 4.47
C SER A 23 9.77 36.39 5.72
N LEU A 24 10.15 35.20 6.19
CA LEU A 24 9.72 34.65 7.47
C LEU A 24 10.53 35.27 8.60
N GLU A 25 9.89 36.13 9.39
CA GLU A 25 10.38 36.57 10.69
C GLU A 25 10.46 35.41 11.68
N THR A 26 11.61 35.15 12.21
CA THR A 26 11.88 34.13 13.24
C THR A 26 11.40 34.60 14.61
N GLN A 27 10.35 33.97 15.13
CA GLN A 27 9.95 34.12 16.54
C GLN A 27 10.85 33.28 17.47
N PRO A 28 11.17 33.77 18.67
CA PRO A 28 12.05 33.09 19.61
C PRO A 28 11.33 31.88 20.26
N ARG A 29 12.05 30.75 20.34
CA ARG A 29 11.59 29.54 21.00
C ARG A 29 11.54 29.70 22.54
N PRO A 30 10.52 29.12 23.21
CA PRO A 30 10.48 29.07 24.67
C PRO A 30 11.53 28.08 25.22
N PRO A 31 11.98 28.23 26.47
CA PRO A 31 13.07 27.46 27.05
C PRO A 31 12.68 26.03 27.36
N VAL A 32 13.55 25.08 26.94
CA VAL A 32 13.44 23.65 27.21
C VAL A 32 13.74 23.36 28.68
N ARG A 33 12.79 22.81 29.42
CA ARG A 33 13.02 22.27 30.79
C ARG A 33 13.87 21.00 30.69
N LYS A 34 15.05 21.05 31.31
CA LYS A 34 15.92 19.89 31.51
C LYS A 34 15.35 18.97 32.58
N GLY A 35 14.78 17.83 32.19
CA GLY A 35 14.52 16.72 33.09
C GLY A 35 15.77 15.84 33.21
N ARG A 36 16.25 15.64 34.44
CA ARG A 36 17.35 14.71 34.76
C ARG A 36 16.81 13.27 34.61
N TYR A 37 17.44 12.49 33.75
CA TYR A 37 17.36 11.03 33.79
C TYR A 37 18.77 10.50 34.03
N SER A 38 18.97 9.87 35.20
CA SER A 38 20.10 9.02 35.51
C SER A 38 19.67 7.57 35.16
N GLY A 39 20.39 6.90 34.29
CA GLY A 39 20.13 5.51 33.96
C GLY A 39 21.22 4.98 33.06
N THR A 40 21.97 4.08 33.61
CA THR A 40 23.20 3.40 33.23
C THR A 40 23.11 2.72 31.86
N GLU A 41 24.20 2.91 31.11
CA GLU A 41 24.57 2.22 29.89
C GLU A 41 24.62 0.70 30.07
N HIS A 42 24.07 -0.01 29.07
CA HIS A 42 24.64 -1.28 28.59
C HIS A 42 24.33 -1.43 27.10
N ASP A 43 25.32 -1.06 26.28
CA ASP A 43 25.44 -1.47 24.88
C ASP A 43 25.64 -2.99 24.82
N GLN A 44 24.69 -3.67 24.19
CA GLN A 44 24.94 -4.96 23.55
C GLN A 44 24.02 -5.13 22.35
N HIS A 45 24.58 -4.98 21.15
CA HIS A 45 23.98 -5.45 19.91
C HIS A 45 23.91 -6.98 19.90
N PRO A 46 22.75 -7.61 19.75
CA PRO A 46 22.71 -9.03 19.50
C PRO A 46 22.91 -9.31 18.00
N LEU A 47 24.00 -10.00 17.69
CA LEU A 47 24.20 -10.75 16.47
C LEU A 47 23.04 -11.74 16.32
N ILE A 48 22.29 -11.64 15.22
CA ILE A 48 21.23 -12.57 14.87
C ILE A 48 21.90 -13.85 14.40
N SER A 49 22.01 -14.84 15.29
CA SER A 49 22.29 -16.20 14.91
C SER A 49 20.99 -16.87 14.40
N ALA A 50 21.02 -17.40 13.19
CA ALA A 50 19.94 -18.21 12.64
C ALA A 50 19.60 -19.36 13.61
N GLY A 51 18.35 -19.41 14.09
CA GLY A 51 17.88 -20.57 14.83
C GLY A 51 17.08 -20.34 16.12
N ARG A 52 16.76 -19.12 16.51
CA ARG A 52 15.80 -18.92 17.63
C ARG A 52 14.46 -18.42 17.08
N LEU A 53 13.45 -19.27 17.22
CA LEU A 53 12.04 -18.86 17.17
C LEU A 53 11.87 -17.62 18.06
N LEU A 54 11.73 -16.46 17.43
CA LEU A 54 11.38 -15.23 18.12
C LEU A 54 10.07 -15.48 18.85
N GLY A 55 10.08 -15.29 20.17
CA GLY A 55 8.93 -15.48 21.01
C GLY A 55 7.72 -14.75 20.45
N ARG A 56 6.57 -15.40 20.48
CA ARG A 56 5.28 -14.83 20.05
C ARG A 56 5.16 -13.40 20.59
N PRO A 57 4.79 -12.41 19.77
CA PRO A 57 4.58 -11.04 20.26
C PRO A 57 3.64 -11.06 21.45
N ARG A 58 4.00 -10.36 22.53
CA ARG A 58 3.20 -10.32 23.75
C ARG A 58 1.81 -9.78 23.41
N HIS A 59 0.78 -10.56 23.77
CA HIS A 59 -0.62 -10.17 23.65
C HIS A 59 -0.87 -8.77 24.21
N ARG A 60 -1.59 -7.92 23.46
CA ARG A 60 -2.16 -6.66 23.94
C ARG A 60 -3.14 -6.95 25.07
N PRO A 61 -2.99 -6.40 26.27
CA PRO A 61 -4.08 -6.39 27.24
C PRO A 61 -5.09 -5.32 26.79
N GLY A 62 -6.25 -5.73 26.28
CA GLY A 62 -7.33 -4.77 25.99
C GLY A 62 -8.39 -5.18 24.99
N ARG A 63 -8.10 -5.99 23.99
CA ARG A 63 -9.13 -6.55 23.09
C ARG A 63 -9.36 -8.02 23.44
N ILE A 64 -10.17 -8.28 24.46
CA ILE A 64 -10.69 -9.63 24.72
C ILE A 64 -11.75 -9.87 23.64
N TYR A 65 -11.35 -10.50 22.53
CA TYR A 65 -12.34 -11.14 21.68
C TYR A 65 -12.98 -12.25 22.48
N HIS A 66 -14.23 -12.06 22.89
CA HIS A 66 -15.00 -13.14 23.50
C HIS A 66 -14.94 -14.32 22.54
N ARG A 67 -14.27 -15.36 22.97
CA ARG A 67 -14.17 -16.67 22.32
C ARG A 67 -15.59 -17.21 22.17
N LYS A 68 -16.33 -16.82 21.12
CA LYS A 68 -17.48 -17.59 20.69
C LYS A 68 -16.94 -18.95 20.31
N GLN A 69 -17.62 -20.01 20.71
CA GLN A 69 -17.29 -21.42 20.58
C GLN A 69 -16.33 -21.66 19.39
N SER A 70 -15.13 -22.08 19.72
CA SER A 70 -14.01 -22.18 18.78
C SER A 70 -14.42 -23.02 17.58
N ASP A 71 -14.54 -22.40 16.39
CA ASP A 71 -14.43 -23.14 15.15
C ASP A 71 -13.06 -23.85 15.20
N PRO A 72 -13.03 -25.19 15.19
CA PRO A 72 -11.76 -25.93 15.23
C PRO A 72 -10.83 -25.59 14.06
N GLN A 73 -11.37 -25.00 12.97
CA GLN A 73 -10.62 -24.57 11.81
C GLN A 73 -10.11 -23.13 11.91
N ALA A 74 -10.48 -22.38 12.96
CA ALA A 74 -10.08 -20.97 13.10
C ALA A 74 -8.55 -20.80 13.19
N ASP A 75 -7.85 -21.74 13.78
CA ASP A 75 -6.39 -21.71 13.98
C ASP A 75 -5.60 -22.41 12.87
N VAL A 76 -6.26 -22.91 11.82
CA VAL A 76 -5.61 -23.68 10.76
C VAL A 76 -5.26 -22.77 9.59
N SER A 77 -3.98 -22.73 9.22
CA SER A 77 -3.53 -22.20 7.92
C SER A 77 -3.91 -23.13 6.78
N TYR A 78 -4.14 -22.56 5.60
CA TYR A 78 -4.43 -23.34 4.39
C TYR A 78 -3.43 -22.99 3.29
N GLY A 79 -3.18 -23.95 2.42
CA GLY A 79 -2.21 -23.80 1.33
C GLY A 79 -0.78 -24.00 1.82
N ASP A 80 0.14 -23.26 1.24
CA ASP A 80 1.56 -23.34 1.60
C ASP A 80 1.84 -22.67 2.96
N PRO A 81 2.78 -23.20 3.78
CA PRO A 81 3.18 -22.53 5.01
C PRO A 81 3.88 -21.19 4.76
N ILE A 82 3.44 -20.10 5.41
CA ILE A 82 4.02 -18.76 5.23
C ILE A 82 5.47 -18.64 5.70
N ILE A 83 5.90 -19.50 6.62
CA ILE A 83 7.27 -19.49 7.15
C ILE A 83 8.34 -19.77 6.10
N TYR A 84 7.96 -20.39 4.99
CA TYR A 84 8.86 -20.68 3.88
C TYR A 84 8.62 -19.69 2.74
N LYS A 85 9.66 -18.98 2.35
CA LYS A 85 9.69 -18.16 1.16
C LYS A 85 10.85 -18.62 0.26
N ALA A 86 10.56 -18.95 -0.99
CA ALA A 86 11.60 -19.37 -1.91
C ALA A 86 12.50 -18.16 -2.28
N ALA A 87 13.78 -18.43 -2.49
CA ALA A 87 14.72 -17.42 -2.97
C ALA A 87 14.24 -16.89 -4.34
N GLY A 88 14.44 -15.62 -4.59
CA GLY A 88 14.04 -14.95 -5.84
C GLY A 88 12.54 -14.68 -5.98
N THR A 89 11.71 -15.03 -4.97
CA THR A 89 10.28 -14.73 -5.00
C THR A 89 9.94 -13.45 -4.22
N THR A 90 8.85 -12.82 -4.62
CA THR A 90 8.27 -11.65 -3.94
C THR A 90 6.96 -12.03 -3.30
N ARG A 91 6.81 -11.74 -2.01
CA ARG A 91 5.62 -12.07 -1.23
C ARG A 91 4.67 -10.90 -1.13
N PHE A 92 3.45 -11.11 -1.61
CA PHE A 92 2.32 -10.20 -1.49
C PHE A 92 1.36 -10.74 -0.44
N MET A 93 0.88 -9.88 0.42
CA MET A 93 -0.09 -10.23 1.45
C MET A 93 -1.23 -9.22 1.48
N HIS A 94 -2.43 -9.70 1.76
CA HIS A 94 -3.63 -8.90 1.98
C HIS A 94 -4.33 -9.30 3.28
N GLN A 95 -4.82 -8.30 4.01
CA GLN A 95 -5.69 -8.50 5.17
C GLN A 95 -6.56 -7.27 5.42
N ASN A 96 -7.85 -7.48 5.70
CA ASN A 96 -8.64 -6.48 6.41
C ASN A 96 -8.15 -6.45 7.86
N VAL A 97 -7.65 -5.28 8.30
CA VAL A 97 -6.98 -5.14 9.61
C VAL A 97 -7.92 -4.66 10.72
N LYS A 98 -9.20 -4.41 10.40
CA LYS A 98 -10.21 -3.93 11.35
C LYS A 98 -9.74 -2.71 12.16
N GLY A 99 -9.03 -1.84 11.50
CA GLY A 99 -8.51 -0.59 12.06
C GLY A 99 -7.05 -0.68 12.53
N LEU A 100 -6.34 0.36 12.20
CA LEU A 100 -4.99 0.65 12.69
C LEU A 100 -5.11 1.76 13.72
N THR A 101 -5.21 1.42 14.99
CA THR A 101 -5.42 2.42 16.05
C THR A 101 -4.15 3.25 16.23
N HIS A 102 -4.26 4.55 16.02
CA HIS A 102 -3.22 5.50 16.42
C HIS A 102 -3.35 5.78 17.92
N THR A 103 -3.00 4.81 18.76
CA THR A 103 -2.84 5.04 20.18
C THR A 103 -1.50 5.72 20.47
N THR A 104 -1.36 6.32 21.64
CA THR A 104 -0.14 6.96 22.13
C THR A 104 1.08 6.04 21.93
N GLY A 105 1.83 6.28 20.83
CA GLY A 105 3.01 5.50 20.48
C GLY A 105 2.92 4.68 19.18
N GLY A 106 1.74 4.59 18.51
CA GLY A 106 1.59 3.86 17.24
C GLY A 106 1.97 2.38 17.35
N GLU A 107 1.58 1.73 18.44
CA GLU A 107 1.91 0.32 18.71
C GLU A 107 1.39 -0.61 17.62
N ASP A 108 0.19 -0.34 17.07
CA ASP A 108 -0.36 -1.11 15.96
C ASP A 108 0.52 -1.02 14.72
N TYR A 109 0.98 0.18 14.36
CA TYR A 109 1.85 0.35 13.20
C TYR A 109 3.13 -0.48 13.33
N ASN A 110 3.80 -0.39 14.48
CA ASN A 110 5.02 -1.16 14.74
C ASN A 110 4.75 -2.67 14.76
N TYR A 111 3.60 -3.10 15.29
CA TYR A 111 3.21 -4.49 15.32
C TYR A 111 3.05 -5.07 13.91
N TYR A 112 2.28 -4.40 13.04
CA TYR A 112 2.08 -4.85 11.65
C TYR A 112 3.38 -4.82 10.85
N LEU A 113 4.21 -3.78 11.00
CA LEU A 113 5.51 -3.69 10.32
C LEU A 113 6.50 -4.75 10.79
N SER A 114 6.54 -5.05 12.09
CA SER A 114 7.38 -6.12 12.65
C SER A 114 6.92 -7.49 12.17
N TRP A 115 5.60 -7.71 12.08
CA TRP A 115 5.04 -8.94 11.55
C TRP A 115 5.39 -9.11 10.06
N MET A 116 5.24 -8.06 9.26
CA MET A 116 5.65 -8.03 7.85
C MET A 116 7.13 -8.40 7.68
N ALA A 117 8.01 -7.87 8.53
CA ALA A 117 9.44 -8.22 8.53
C ALA A 117 9.69 -9.70 8.89
N SER A 118 9.01 -10.20 9.92
CA SER A 118 9.20 -11.58 10.43
C SER A 118 8.83 -12.64 9.40
N PHE A 119 7.84 -12.38 8.56
CA PHE A 119 7.37 -13.30 7.52
C PHE A 119 7.85 -12.94 6.11
N SER A 120 8.83 -12.04 6.02
CA SER A 120 9.44 -11.63 4.76
C SER A 120 8.40 -11.19 3.70
N VAL A 121 7.38 -10.45 4.14
CA VAL A 121 6.37 -9.87 3.26
C VAL A 121 6.96 -8.65 2.57
N ASP A 122 6.96 -8.62 1.24
CA ASP A 122 7.50 -7.51 0.45
C ASP A 122 6.46 -6.44 0.15
N VAL A 123 5.20 -6.87 -0.04
CA VAL A 123 4.05 -5.97 -0.27
C VAL A 123 2.90 -6.38 0.64
N PHE A 124 2.43 -5.46 1.46
CA PHE A 124 1.29 -5.70 2.33
C PHE A 124 0.16 -4.70 2.04
N GLY A 125 -0.95 -5.20 1.55
CA GLY A 125 -2.20 -4.47 1.38
C GLY A 125 -3.10 -4.64 2.59
N MET A 126 -3.48 -3.53 3.20
CA MET A 126 -4.35 -3.49 4.38
C MET A 126 -5.63 -2.74 4.02
N SER A 127 -6.77 -3.37 4.19
CA SER A 127 -8.08 -2.75 4.04
C SER A 127 -8.73 -2.49 5.39
N GLU A 128 -9.73 -1.59 5.41
CA GLU A 128 -10.42 -1.16 6.62
C GLU A 128 -9.46 -0.66 7.71
N THR A 129 -8.52 0.21 7.30
CA THR A 129 -7.53 0.77 8.23
C THR A 129 -8.16 1.64 9.31
N ASN A 130 -9.36 2.15 9.08
CA ASN A 130 -10.12 2.99 10.00
C ASN A 130 -9.31 4.17 10.57
N THR A 131 -8.36 4.66 9.76
CA THR A 131 -7.45 5.75 10.12
C THR A 131 -7.72 6.95 9.22
N SER A 132 -7.79 8.13 9.81
CA SER A 132 -7.96 9.39 9.08
C SER A 132 -6.68 9.79 8.36
N TRP A 133 -6.38 9.09 7.24
CA TRP A 133 -5.19 9.38 6.42
C TRP A 133 -5.21 10.75 5.75
N GLN A 134 -6.32 11.49 5.78
CA GLN A 134 -6.36 12.91 5.42
C GLN A 134 -5.41 13.74 6.28
N GLN A 135 -5.10 13.28 7.50
CA GLN A 135 -4.21 13.97 8.42
C GLN A 135 -2.74 13.76 8.01
N PRO A 136 -2.03 14.81 7.54
CA PRO A 136 -0.65 14.66 7.06
C PRO A 136 0.31 14.11 8.11
N HIS A 137 0.07 14.42 9.39
CA HIS A 137 0.90 13.94 10.48
C HIS A 137 0.80 12.43 10.69
N LEU A 138 -0.39 11.81 10.47
CA LEU A 138 -0.57 10.35 10.55
C LEU A 138 0.16 9.65 9.42
N GLN A 139 0.04 10.15 8.19
CA GLN A 139 0.80 9.63 7.05
C GLN A 139 2.31 9.75 7.29
N SER A 140 2.77 10.91 7.77
CA SER A 140 4.19 11.18 8.02
C SER A 140 4.76 10.28 9.12
N ASP A 141 4.01 10.08 10.22
CA ASP A 141 4.42 9.16 11.29
C ASP A 141 4.52 7.73 10.75
N PHE A 142 3.49 7.25 10.03
CA PHE A 142 3.51 5.91 9.46
C PHE A 142 4.68 5.72 8.48
N ARG A 143 4.88 6.64 7.53
CA ARG A 143 6.02 6.60 6.59
C ARG A 143 7.37 6.56 7.32
N SER A 144 7.51 7.35 8.38
CA SER A 144 8.73 7.36 9.19
C SER A 144 9.00 6.02 9.88
N ARG A 145 7.95 5.32 10.31
CA ARG A 145 8.06 3.97 10.90
C ARG A 145 8.41 2.93 9.85
N VAL A 146 7.79 2.98 8.67
CA VAL A 146 8.14 2.13 7.52
C VAL A 146 9.63 2.28 7.17
N GLN A 147 10.14 3.52 7.09
CA GLN A 147 11.55 3.76 6.79
C GLN A 147 12.50 3.30 7.91
N ARG A 148 12.08 3.41 9.17
CA ARG A 148 12.87 2.89 10.31
C ARG A 148 12.93 1.37 10.31
N GLN A 149 11.81 0.71 9.98
CA GLN A 149 11.73 -0.76 9.98
C GLN A 149 12.43 -1.37 8.76
N PHE A 150 12.24 -0.78 7.59
CA PHE A 150 12.64 -1.38 6.32
C PHE A 150 13.64 -0.52 5.54
N ARG A 151 14.38 0.33 6.08
CA ARG A 151 15.36 1.18 5.37
C ARG A 151 14.89 1.70 3.99
N TYR A 152 14.30 0.82 3.15
CA TYR A 152 13.69 1.11 1.86
C TYR A 152 12.22 0.70 1.93
N GLY A 153 11.34 1.68 2.03
CA GLY A 153 9.91 1.46 2.08
C GLY A 153 9.16 2.54 1.31
N LYS A 154 8.08 2.13 0.65
CA LYS A 154 7.11 3.02 0.00
C LYS A 154 5.71 2.66 0.47
N THR A 155 4.83 3.65 0.49
CA THR A 155 3.44 3.51 0.94
C THR A 155 2.51 4.16 -0.05
N SER A 156 1.31 3.62 -0.19
CA SER A 156 0.17 4.25 -0.86
C SER A 156 -1.04 4.21 0.06
N PHE A 157 -1.82 5.29 0.09
CA PHE A 157 -2.95 5.46 0.99
C PHE A 157 -4.23 5.70 0.20
N GLY A 158 -5.29 4.96 0.52
CA GLY A 158 -6.65 5.17 0.03
C GLY A 158 -7.51 5.71 1.16
N PHE A 159 -7.97 6.95 1.03
CA PHE A 159 -8.80 7.63 2.02
C PHE A 159 -9.70 8.66 1.32
N PRO A 160 -10.85 9.02 1.93
CA PRO A 160 -11.72 10.05 1.40
C PRO A 160 -10.98 11.39 1.31
N SER A 161 -11.22 12.15 0.24
CA SER A 161 -10.73 13.52 0.13
C SER A 161 -11.52 14.46 1.05
N GLU A 162 -10.94 15.63 1.38
CA GLU A 162 -11.63 16.67 2.18
C GLU A 162 -12.94 17.15 1.55
N GLU A 163 -13.00 17.13 0.22
CA GLU A 163 -14.22 17.49 -0.53
C GLU A 163 -15.36 16.50 -0.32
N VAL A 164 -15.02 15.22 -0.08
CA VAL A 164 -16.00 14.14 0.11
C VAL A 164 -16.39 13.99 1.57
N ASP A 165 -15.47 14.23 2.49
CA ASP A 165 -15.70 14.08 3.94
C ASP A 165 -14.99 15.18 4.74
N PRO A 166 -15.56 16.42 4.76
CA PRO A 166 -14.96 17.54 5.47
C PRO A 166 -15.20 17.51 6.99
N SER A 167 -15.94 16.50 7.49
CA SER A 167 -16.63 16.60 8.77
C SER A 167 -15.75 16.51 10.04
N HIS A 168 -14.50 15.98 9.96
CA HIS A 168 -13.72 15.73 11.16
C HIS A 168 -12.20 15.96 10.95
N PRO A 169 -11.74 17.20 10.76
CA PRO A 169 -10.35 17.48 10.37
C PRO A 169 -9.30 17.11 11.45
N ASN A 170 -9.71 16.85 12.68
CA ASN A 170 -8.81 16.54 13.80
C ASN A 170 -8.96 15.13 14.37
N GLU A 171 -9.86 14.31 13.84
CA GLU A 171 -10.05 12.95 14.34
C GLU A 171 -9.01 11.99 13.73
N THR A 172 -8.54 11.06 14.55
CA THR A 172 -7.63 9.99 14.09
C THR A 172 -8.36 8.83 13.45
N PHE A 173 -9.66 8.71 13.71
CA PHE A 173 -10.53 7.66 13.18
C PHE A 173 -11.29 8.13 11.95
N GLN A 174 -11.29 7.31 10.91
CA GLN A 174 -12.16 7.45 9.74
C GLN A 174 -12.52 6.06 9.23
N ALA A 175 -13.81 5.74 9.18
CA ALA A 175 -14.27 4.41 8.76
C ALA A 175 -13.82 4.05 7.35
N GLY A 176 -13.35 2.81 7.15
CA GLY A 176 -12.83 2.31 5.89
C GLY A 176 -11.36 2.65 5.68
N GLY A 177 -10.98 3.02 4.46
CA GLY A 177 -9.60 3.34 4.09
C GLY A 177 -8.73 2.13 3.78
N ASN A 178 -7.73 2.37 2.93
CA ASN A 178 -6.78 1.36 2.48
C ASN A 178 -5.34 1.85 2.65
N LEU A 179 -4.44 0.91 2.79
CA LEU A 179 -3.01 1.18 2.90
C LEU A 179 -2.24 0.08 2.19
N GLN A 180 -1.23 0.46 1.43
CA GLN A 180 -0.27 -0.47 0.85
C GLN A 180 1.14 -0.10 1.29
N VAL A 181 1.90 -1.08 1.76
CA VAL A 181 3.31 -0.96 2.13
C VAL A 181 4.14 -1.84 1.22
N VAL A 182 5.20 -1.28 0.67
CA VAL A 182 6.20 -2.00 -0.12
C VAL A 182 7.56 -1.82 0.54
N GLN A 183 8.34 -2.89 0.64
CA GLN A 183 9.67 -2.85 1.25
C GLN A 183 10.75 -3.52 0.39
N GLY A 184 12.01 -3.23 0.73
CA GLY A 184 13.17 -3.89 0.13
C GLY A 184 13.45 -3.47 -1.32
N ARG A 185 14.04 -4.38 -2.09
CA ARG A 185 14.50 -4.12 -3.46
C ARG A 185 13.36 -3.77 -4.43
N LEU A 186 12.17 -4.30 -4.19
CA LEU A 186 11.00 -4.01 -5.01
C LEU A 186 10.64 -2.51 -5.04
N THR A 187 11.02 -1.74 -4.01
CA THR A 187 10.79 -0.29 -3.98
C THR A 187 11.48 0.45 -5.13
N THR A 188 12.54 -0.11 -5.69
CA THR A 188 13.29 0.49 -6.81
C THR A 188 12.54 0.40 -8.14
N THR A 189 11.62 -0.55 -8.26
CA THR A 189 10.81 -0.76 -9.46
C THR A 189 9.49 0.01 -9.43
N VAL A 190 9.15 0.66 -8.30
CA VAL A 190 7.93 1.47 -8.19
C VAL A 190 8.05 2.68 -9.11
N SER A 191 7.16 2.78 -10.08
CA SER A 191 7.11 3.81 -11.12
C SER A 191 5.74 4.48 -11.20
N GLY A 192 5.72 5.64 -11.85
CA GLY A 192 4.49 6.37 -12.13
C GLY A 192 3.82 6.98 -10.89
N LYS A 193 2.56 7.35 -11.08
CA LYS A 193 1.70 7.89 -10.01
C LYS A 193 1.07 6.76 -9.20
N GLU A 194 0.75 7.03 -7.94
CA GLU A 194 -0.08 6.13 -7.14
C GLU A 194 -1.44 5.89 -7.81
N ILE A 195 -1.93 4.65 -7.72
CA ILE A 195 -3.27 4.30 -8.18
C ILE A 195 -4.23 4.68 -7.04
N ILE A 196 -5.10 5.65 -7.30
CA ILE A 196 -6.07 6.15 -6.32
C ILE A 196 -7.48 6.08 -6.88
N ASP A 197 -8.46 6.07 -5.97
CA ASP A 197 -9.88 6.17 -6.32
C ASP A 197 -10.18 7.58 -6.85
N SER A 198 -10.50 7.68 -8.14
CA SER A 198 -10.78 8.96 -8.81
C SER A 198 -12.03 9.67 -8.31
N SER A 199 -12.94 8.97 -7.61
CA SER A 199 -14.10 9.60 -6.98
C SER A 199 -13.73 10.41 -5.73
N GLY A 200 -12.52 10.23 -5.19
CA GLY A 200 -12.14 10.81 -3.91
C GLY A 200 -12.72 10.10 -2.69
N LEU A 201 -13.39 8.94 -2.85
CA LEU A 201 -13.94 8.16 -1.72
C LEU A 201 -12.89 7.30 -1.01
N GLY A 202 -11.71 7.09 -1.62
CA GLY A 202 -10.61 6.33 -1.02
C GLY A 202 -10.85 4.83 -0.91
N ARG A 203 -11.69 4.28 -1.77
CA ARG A 203 -12.09 2.87 -1.77
C ARG A 203 -10.97 1.91 -2.18
N TRP A 204 -9.91 2.43 -2.80
CA TRP A 204 -8.68 1.70 -3.13
C TRP A 204 -7.47 2.60 -3.19
N CYS A 205 -6.31 1.97 -3.07
CA CYS A 205 -5.01 2.54 -3.37
C CYS A 205 -4.11 1.48 -4.01
N GLY A 206 -3.02 1.89 -4.63
CA GLY A 206 -2.09 0.94 -5.21
C GLY A 206 -0.84 1.59 -5.78
N LEU A 207 0.09 0.73 -6.17
CA LEU A 207 1.36 1.11 -6.78
C LEU A 207 1.59 0.31 -8.06
N THR A 208 2.24 0.96 -9.02
CA THR A 208 2.73 0.32 -10.24
C THR A 208 4.21 0.03 -10.09
N PHE A 209 4.60 -1.15 -10.52
CA PHE A 209 5.98 -1.61 -10.63
C PHE A 209 6.34 -1.75 -12.11
N GLU A 210 7.55 -1.35 -12.47
CA GLU A 210 8.03 -1.42 -13.85
C GLU A 210 9.25 -2.31 -13.94
N GLY A 211 9.18 -3.26 -14.89
CA GLY A 211 10.22 -4.19 -15.22
C GLY A 211 11.11 -3.67 -16.36
N LYS A 212 12.06 -4.51 -16.83
CA LYS A 212 12.80 -4.25 -18.06
C LYS A 212 11.83 -4.20 -19.23
N ARG A 213 12.19 -3.45 -20.27
CA ARG A 213 11.41 -3.35 -21.51
C ARG A 213 9.97 -2.80 -21.30
N GLY A 214 9.74 -2.05 -20.21
CA GLY A 214 8.44 -1.42 -19.97
C GLY A 214 7.31 -2.35 -19.55
N GLN A 215 7.61 -3.59 -19.08
CA GLN A 215 6.58 -4.42 -18.45
C GLN A 215 6.07 -3.71 -17.20
N LYS A 216 4.75 -3.60 -17.09
CA LYS A 216 4.08 -2.92 -15.98
C LYS A 216 3.27 -3.92 -15.16
N PHE A 217 3.35 -3.79 -13.86
CA PHE A 217 2.58 -4.59 -12.90
C PHE A 217 1.95 -3.67 -11.85
N SER A 218 0.63 -3.66 -11.78
CA SER A 218 -0.12 -2.86 -10.82
C SER A 218 -0.71 -3.72 -9.72
N VAL A 219 -0.45 -3.33 -8.49
CA VAL A 219 -1.00 -3.97 -7.29
C VAL A 219 -1.95 -2.98 -6.64
N ILE A 220 -3.21 -3.40 -6.47
CA ILE A 220 -4.29 -2.58 -5.95
C ILE A 220 -4.81 -3.21 -4.67
N THR A 221 -4.92 -2.42 -3.61
CA THR A 221 -5.57 -2.80 -2.34
C THR A 221 -6.91 -2.08 -2.25
N ALA A 222 -7.99 -2.81 -2.04
CA ALA A 222 -9.34 -2.26 -2.13
C ALA A 222 -10.27 -2.80 -1.03
N TYR A 223 -11.23 -1.97 -0.65
CA TYR A 223 -12.27 -2.26 0.33
C TYR A 223 -13.64 -1.89 -0.23
N ARG A 224 -14.51 -2.88 -0.38
CA ARG A 224 -15.90 -2.69 -0.73
C ARG A 224 -16.74 -2.68 0.54
N VAL A 225 -17.51 -1.63 0.76
CA VAL A 225 -18.31 -1.47 1.98
C VAL A 225 -19.25 -2.66 2.23
N CYS A 226 -19.49 -2.96 3.52
CA CYS A 226 -20.45 -3.98 3.92
C CYS A 226 -21.85 -3.70 3.35
N GLU A 227 -22.64 -4.76 3.16
CA GLU A 227 -24.04 -4.60 2.80
C GLU A 227 -24.81 -3.95 3.94
N SER A 228 -25.51 -2.86 3.61
CA SER A 228 -26.32 -2.13 4.56
C SER A 228 -27.45 -1.40 3.82
N SER A 229 -28.37 -0.85 4.58
CA SER A 229 -29.33 0.16 4.12
C SER A 229 -29.04 1.49 4.78
N ILE A 230 -29.41 2.59 4.15
CA ILE A 230 -29.16 3.93 4.72
C ILE A 230 -29.84 4.11 6.10
N SER A 231 -30.99 3.47 6.33
CA SER A 231 -31.69 3.50 7.60
C SER A 231 -30.95 2.74 8.72
N ASN A 232 -30.11 1.77 8.38
CA ASN A 232 -29.40 0.92 9.33
C ASN A 232 -27.90 1.26 9.40
N ALA A 233 -27.36 2.01 8.43
CA ALA A 233 -25.96 2.38 8.43
C ALA A 233 -25.71 3.46 9.49
N PRO A 234 -24.76 3.25 10.43
CA PRO A 234 -24.38 4.30 11.36
C PRO A 234 -23.88 5.54 10.62
N LEU A 235 -24.22 6.71 11.13
CA LEU A 235 -23.64 7.97 10.69
C LEU A 235 -22.12 7.89 10.80
N GLY A 236 -21.40 8.36 9.78
CA GLY A 236 -19.93 8.28 9.74
C GLY A 236 -19.37 6.93 9.31
N SER A 237 -20.19 5.89 9.06
CA SER A 237 -19.72 4.66 8.45
C SER A 237 -19.30 4.89 6.99
N ALA A 238 -18.40 4.04 6.48
CA ALA A 238 -17.99 4.11 5.07
C ALA A 238 -19.19 3.99 4.11
N PHE A 239 -20.16 3.10 4.41
CA PHE A 239 -21.37 2.96 3.61
C PHE A 239 -22.20 4.25 3.59
N HIS A 240 -22.43 4.88 4.77
CA HIS A 240 -23.20 6.10 4.85
C HIS A 240 -22.56 7.24 4.06
N ARG A 241 -21.23 7.40 4.16
CA ARG A 241 -20.46 8.41 3.41
C ARG A 241 -20.57 8.19 1.90
N GLU A 242 -20.37 6.96 1.42
CA GLU A 242 -20.48 6.64 0.00
C GLU A 242 -21.91 6.88 -0.52
N TYR A 243 -22.91 6.50 0.28
CA TYR A 243 -24.31 6.72 -0.07
C TYR A 243 -24.62 8.21 -0.21
N SER A 244 -24.24 9.03 0.78
CA SER A 244 -24.44 10.48 0.76
C SER A 244 -23.72 11.13 -0.43
N TYR A 245 -22.47 10.75 -0.68
CA TYR A 245 -21.71 11.25 -1.81
C TYR A 245 -22.44 11.02 -3.15
N PHE A 246 -22.92 9.81 -3.42
CA PHE A 246 -23.64 9.53 -4.67
C PHE A 246 -25.02 10.21 -4.72
N GLN A 247 -25.66 10.40 -3.57
CA GLN A 247 -26.90 11.17 -3.49
C GLN A 247 -26.66 12.64 -3.85
N ASP A 248 -25.58 13.24 -3.39
CA ASP A 248 -25.18 14.62 -3.73
C ASP A 248 -24.80 14.75 -5.20
N GLN A 249 -24.35 13.67 -5.84
CA GLN A 249 -24.14 13.59 -7.29
C GLN A 249 -25.45 13.40 -8.08
N GLY A 250 -26.61 13.38 -7.42
CA GLY A 250 -27.93 13.29 -8.03
C GLY A 250 -28.51 11.90 -8.19
N GLU A 251 -27.87 10.85 -7.61
CA GLU A 251 -28.45 9.52 -7.61
C GLU A 251 -29.59 9.42 -6.58
N LEU A 252 -30.83 9.18 -7.05
CA LEU A 252 -32.01 9.12 -6.17
C LEU A 252 -31.98 7.94 -5.20
N ARG A 253 -31.34 6.83 -5.59
CA ARG A 253 -31.21 5.59 -4.81
C ARG A 253 -29.80 5.03 -4.99
N PRO A 254 -28.81 5.63 -4.37
CA PRO A 254 -27.43 5.18 -4.46
C PRO A 254 -27.26 3.71 -4.06
N GLN A 255 -26.42 3.03 -4.80
CA GLN A 255 -26.02 1.64 -4.51
C GLN A 255 -24.50 1.57 -4.39
N PRO A 256 -23.90 1.97 -3.25
CA PRO A 256 -22.44 2.09 -3.08
C PRO A 256 -21.68 0.84 -3.50
N ARG A 257 -22.18 -0.34 -3.10
CA ARG A 257 -21.56 -1.63 -3.44
C ARG A 257 -21.49 -1.93 -4.94
N ARG A 258 -22.56 -1.59 -5.69
CA ARG A 258 -22.60 -1.75 -7.14
C ARG A 258 -21.72 -0.72 -7.83
N ARG A 259 -21.76 0.52 -7.33
CA ARG A 259 -20.94 1.62 -7.85
C ARG A 259 -19.45 1.34 -7.68
N PHE A 260 -19.04 0.80 -6.53
CA PHE A 260 -17.67 0.33 -6.31
C PHE A 260 -17.19 -0.60 -7.43
N LEU A 261 -17.98 -1.64 -7.77
CA LEU A 261 -17.61 -2.60 -8.81
C LEU A 261 -17.50 -1.97 -10.20
N GLN A 262 -18.37 -1.03 -10.52
CA GLN A 262 -18.33 -0.30 -11.80
C GLN A 262 -17.08 0.56 -11.91
N ASP A 263 -16.76 1.30 -10.85
CA ASP A 263 -15.67 2.28 -10.85
C ASP A 263 -14.30 1.58 -10.83
N ILE A 264 -14.10 0.56 -9.97
CA ILE A 264 -12.85 -0.20 -9.93
C ILE A 264 -12.61 -1.00 -11.21
N LYS A 265 -13.70 -1.55 -11.82
CA LYS A 265 -13.62 -2.18 -13.13
C LYS A 265 -13.13 -1.20 -14.19
N GLY A 266 -13.66 0.02 -14.22
CA GLY A 266 -13.20 1.08 -15.11
C GLY A 266 -11.73 1.40 -14.92
N ALA A 267 -11.30 1.57 -13.67
CA ALA A 267 -9.90 1.86 -13.33
C ALA A 267 -8.96 0.73 -13.76
N ILE A 268 -9.32 -0.53 -13.52
CA ILE A 268 -8.51 -1.68 -13.93
C ILE A 268 -8.45 -1.82 -15.45
N LYS A 269 -9.56 -1.61 -16.18
CA LYS A 269 -9.56 -1.63 -17.65
C LYS A 269 -8.61 -0.59 -18.26
N LEU A 270 -8.53 0.60 -17.68
CA LEU A 270 -7.57 1.61 -18.10
C LEU A 270 -6.12 1.12 -17.91
N LEU A 271 -5.79 0.50 -16.79
CA LEU A 271 -4.48 -0.10 -16.57
C LEU A 271 -4.20 -1.23 -17.55
N GLN A 272 -5.17 -2.13 -17.76
CA GLN A 272 -5.03 -3.23 -18.73
C GLN A 272 -4.84 -2.72 -20.17
N SER A 273 -5.49 -1.61 -20.55
CA SER A 273 -5.31 -1.00 -21.86
C SER A 273 -3.91 -0.42 -22.07
N ASP A 274 -3.20 -0.09 -20.98
CA ASP A 274 -1.78 0.31 -20.95
C ASP A 274 -0.83 -0.89 -20.65
N ASN A 275 -1.30 -2.11 -20.91
CA ASN A 275 -0.57 -3.37 -20.76
C ASN A 275 -0.05 -3.67 -19.34
N HIS A 276 -0.75 -3.21 -18.32
CA HIS A 276 -0.41 -3.60 -16.95
C HIS A 276 -0.90 -5.02 -16.64
N SER A 277 -0.04 -5.84 -16.07
CA SER A 277 -0.46 -7.01 -15.31
C SER A 277 -1.10 -6.55 -13.99
N ILE A 278 -2.16 -7.23 -13.53
CA ILE A 278 -2.97 -6.76 -12.39
C ILE A 278 -2.97 -7.82 -11.29
N LEU A 279 -2.71 -7.36 -10.06
CA LEU A 279 -3.03 -8.06 -8.82
C LEU A 279 -3.97 -7.17 -7.99
N LEU A 280 -5.21 -7.61 -7.82
CA LEU A 280 -6.20 -6.95 -6.98
C LEU A 280 -6.32 -7.70 -5.66
N MET A 281 -5.98 -7.03 -4.56
CA MET A 281 -6.14 -7.47 -3.17
C MET A 281 -7.40 -6.81 -2.62
N LEU A 282 -8.45 -7.58 -2.34
CA LEU A 282 -9.79 -7.05 -2.15
C LEU A 282 -10.49 -7.71 -0.96
N ASP A 283 -10.95 -6.89 -0.01
CA ASP A 283 -12.10 -7.24 0.80
C ASP A 283 -13.38 -6.85 0.04
N ALA A 284 -14.04 -7.85 -0.53
CA ALA A 284 -15.25 -7.66 -1.35
C ALA A 284 -16.53 -7.55 -0.50
N ASN A 285 -16.46 -7.92 0.78
CA ASN A 285 -17.63 -8.08 1.64
C ASN A 285 -18.77 -8.90 0.96
N ALA A 286 -18.39 -9.84 0.11
CA ALA A 286 -19.28 -10.69 -0.66
C ALA A 286 -18.62 -12.04 -0.99
N VAL A 287 -19.43 -13.07 -1.09
CA VAL A 287 -19.01 -14.37 -1.62
C VAL A 287 -19.11 -14.31 -3.14
N LEU A 288 -18.01 -14.58 -3.85
CA LEU A 288 -17.90 -14.42 -5.30
C LEU A 288 -18.99 -15.15 -6.06
N GLU A 289 -19.26 -16.41 -5.69
CA GLU A 289 -20.22 -17.27 -6.37
C GLU A 289 -21.68 -16.84 -6.15
N SER A 290 -21.96 -16.01 -5.15
CA SER A 290 -23.31 -15.56 -4.81
C SER A 290 -23.58 -14.09 -5.15
N ASP A 291 -22.56 -13.31 -5.51
CA ASP A 291 -22.67 -11.89 -5.92
C ASP A 291 -22.44 -11.80 -7.44
N LEU A 292 -23.50 -11.96 -8.24
CA LEU A 292 -23.42 -11.94 -9.70
C LEU A 292 -22.68 -10.70 -10.26
N PRO A 293 -22.96 -9.46 -9.80
CA PRO A 293 -22.22 -8.28 -10.27
C PRO A 293 -20.71 -8.35 -9.98
N PHE A 294 -20.31 -8.98 -8.87
CA PHE A 294 -18.90 -9.18 -8.54
C PHE A 294 -18.27 -10.23 -9.46
N MET A 295 -18.97 -11.34 -9.67
CA MET A 295 -18.53 -12.39 -10.59
C MET A 295 -18.40 -11.86 -12.02
N ASP A 296 -19.38 -11.07 -12.50
CA ASP A 296 -19.32 -10.42 -13.81
C ASP A 296 -18.10 -9.49 -13.95
N MET A 297 -17.80 -8.71 -12.89
CA MET A 297 -16.60 -7.84 -12.88
C MET A 297 -15.32 -8.68 -13.01
N VAL A 298 -15.20 -9.76 -12.24
CA VAL A 298 -14.02 -10.64 -12.25
C VAL A 298 -13.83 -11.28 -13.64
N ASN A 299 -14.90 -11.78 -14.23
CA ASN A 299 -14.89 -12.37 -15.57
C ASN A 299 -14.53 -11.35 -16.66
N ASP A 300 -15.16 -10.17 -16.63
CA ASP A 300 -14.93 -9.10 -17.61
C ASP A 300 -13.51 -8.51 -17.57
N LEU A 301 -12.83 -8.64 -16.46
CA LEU A 301 -11.44 -8.23 -16.25
C LEU A 301 -10.45 -9.39 -16.45
N GLU A 302 -10.95 -10.59 -16.78
CA GLU A 302 -10.15 -11.82 -16.91
C GLU A 302 -9.29 -12.09 -15.66
N LEU A 303 -9.82 -11.78 -14.48
CA LEU A 303 -9.12 -12.04 -13.23
C LEU A 303 -9.42 -13.46 -12.73
N ASN A 304 -8.42 -14.05 -12.10
CA ASN A 304 -8.51 -15.37 -11.50
C ASN A 304 -8.27 -15.25 -10.00
N ASP A 305 -9.06 -15.95 -9.21
CA ASP A 305 -8.80 -16.09 -7.79
C ASP A 305 -7.58 -16.97 -7.56
N LEU A 306 -6.56 -16.40 -6.94
CA LEU A 306 -5.28 -17.08 -6.72
C LEU A 306 -5.35 -18.14 -5.61
N HIS A 307 -6.47 -18.24 -4.87
CA HIS A 307 -6.66 -19.18 -3.75
C HIS A 307 -7.74 -20.23 -3.99
N GLN A 308 -8.13 -20.46 -5.26
CA GLN A 308 -9.19 -21.44 -5.61
C GLN A 308 -8.79 -22.91 -5.42
N VAL A 309 -7.56 -23.23 -5.08
CA VAL A 309 -7.09 -24.61 -4.98
C VAL A 309 -7.65 -25.28 -3.73
N GLY A 310 -8.70 -26.09 -3.92
CA GLY A 310 -9.35 -26.83 -2.85
C GLY A 310 -10.51 -26.07 -2.18
N ALA A 311 -11.00 -26.60 -1.05
CA ALA A 311 -11.98 -25.89 -0.21
C ALA A 311 -11.32 -24.69 0.46
N ALA A 312 -11.34 -23.56 -0.24
CA ALA A 312 -10.80 -22.32 0.32
C ALA A 312 -11.52 -21.98 1.63
N PRO A 313 -10.79 -21.67 2.71
CA PRO A 313 -11.41 -21.44 3.99
C PRO A 313 -12.20 -20.14 3.99
N SER A 314 -13.14 -20.03 4.93
CA SER A 314 -13.69 -18.73 5.30
C SER A 314 -12.58 -17.74 5.63
N THR A 315 -12.69 -16.53 5.15
CA THR A 315 -11.74 -15.46 5.46
C THR A 315 -12.24 -14.55 6.59
N TYR A 316 -13.50 -14.67 7.00
CA TYR A 316 -14.12 -13.88 8.06
C TYR A 316 -14.68 -14.77 9.18
N ILE A 317 -14.29 -14.50 10.44
CA ILE A 317 -14.69 -15.28 11.61
C ILE A 317 -16.11 -14.98 12.12
N GLY A 318 -16.77 -13.98 11.54
CA GLY A 318 -18.12 -13.59 11.96
C GLY A 318 -19.18 -14.69 11.78
N SER A 319 -20.44 -14.36 12.02
CA SER A 319 -21.55 -15.31 12.17
C SER A 319 -21.83 -16.22 10.97
N ALA A 320 -21.21 -16.03 9.83
CA ALA A 320 -21.59 -16.70 8.59
C ALA A 320 -20.48 -17.55 7.95
N ASN A 321 -19.32 -17.67 8.56
CA ASN A 321 -18.21 -18.47 8.01
C ASN A 321 -18.03 -18.28 6.48
N ARG A 322 -17.85 -17.02 6.03
CA ARG A 322 -17.83 -16.64 4.62
C ARG A 322 -16.45 -16.31 4.13
N ARG A 323 -16.16 -16.67 2.91
CA ARG A 323 -15.00 -16.17 2.17
C ARG A 323 -15.39 -14.87 1.48
N ILE A 324 -14.79 -13.76 1.92
CA ILE A 324 -15.11 -12.42 1.43
C ILE A 324 -13.86 -11.62 1.06
N ASP A 325 -12.68 -12.16 1.35
CA ASP A 325 -11.40 -11.58 0.98
C ASP A 325 -10.77 -12.37 -0.17
N TYR A 326 -10.16 -11.67 -1.12
CA TYR A 326 -9.62 -12.24 -2.35
C TYR A 326 -8.28 -11.62 -2.74
N MET A 327 -7.44 -12.43 -3.37
CA MET A 327 -6.33 -11.97 -4.19
C MET A 327 -6.60 -12.43 -5.62
N LEU A 328 -6.94 -11.47 -6.49
CA LEU A 328 -7.34 -11.71 -7.87
C LEU A 328 -6.22 -11.29 -8.82
N GLY A 329 -5.76 -12.22 -9.66
CA GLY A 329 -4.66 -11.97 -10.59
C GLY A 329 -5.09 -12.17 -12.05
N CYS A 330 -4.58 -11.33 -12.95
CA CYS A 330 -4.72 -11.56 -14.38
C CYS A 330 -3.93 -12.82 -14.83
N PRO A 331 -4.14 -13.36 -16.04
CA PRO A 331 -3.46 -14.58 -16.51
C PRO A 331 -1.94 -14.53 -16.43
N ASN A 332 -1.32 -13.37 -16.60
CA ASN A 332 0.13 -13.23 -16.48
C ASN A 332 0.61 -13.42 -15.03
N ILE A 333 -0.16 -12.92 -14.06
CA ILE A 333 0.14 -13.13 -12.64
C ILE A 333 -0.03 -14.60 -12.27
N LEU A 334 -1.11 -15.25 -12.72
CA LEU A 334 -1.34 -16.66 -12.44
C LEU A 334 -0.16 -17.57 -12.87
N LYS A 335 0.49 -17.26 -14.01
CA LYS A 335 1.65 -18.01 -14.53
C LYS A 335 2.91 -17.91 -13.65
N VAL A 336 3.01 -16.90 -12.82
CA VAL A 336 4.20 -16.64 -11.98
C VAL A 336 3.95 -16.86 -10.49
N VAL A 337 2.76 -17.32 -10.11
CA VAL A 337 2.48 -17.79 -8.74
C VAL A 337 3.33 -19.02 -8.45
N THR A 338 4.08 -18.98 -7.37
CA THR A 338 4.91 -20.09 -6.92
C THR A 338 4.38 -20.74 -5.64
N ARG A 339 3.74 -19.93 -4.81
CA ARG A 339 3.14 -20.36 -3.53
C ARG A 339 1.95 -19.48 -3.21
N GLN A 340 1.01 -20.06 -2.45
CA GLN A 340 -0.18 -19.36 -1.99
C GLN A 340 -0.70 -19.96 -0.69
N GLY A 341 -1.31 -19.15 0.13
CA GLY A 341 -1.92 -19.64 1.36
C GLY A 341 -2.71 -18.59 2.11
N SER A 342 -3.43 -19.05 3.10
CA SER A 342 -4.11 -18.20 4.08
C SER A 342 -3.69 -18.57 5.49
N LEU A 343 -3.56 -17.56 6.32
CA LEU A 343 -3.19 -17.71 7.74
C LEU A 343 -4.40 -18.15 8.56
N GLY A 344 -4.16 -18.85 9.67
CA GLY A 344 -5.12 -18.95 10.75
C GLY A 344 -5.41 -17.56 11.37
N TYR A 345 -6.60 -17.35 11.93
CA TYR A 345 -6.97 -16.06 12.52
C TYR A 345 -6.04 -15.61 13.66
N PHE A 346 -5.30 -16.54 14.27
CA PHE A 346 -4.39 -16.27 15.39
C PHE A 346 -2.91 -16.41 15.01
N GLU A 347 -2.61 -16.71 13.74
CA GLU A 347 -1.24 -16.87 13.24
C GLU A 347 -0.69 -15.59 12.62
N GLY A 348 -1.59 -14.72 12.12
CA GLY A 348 -1.26 -13.44 11.50
C GLY A 348 -1.45 -12.25 12.43
N PRO A 349 -1.44 -11.05 11.87
CA PRO A 349 -1.85 -9.85 12.57
C PRO A 349 -3.29 -9.98 13.06
N HIS A 350 -3.55 -9.43 14.26
CA HIS A 350 -4.87 -9.55 14.89
C HIS A 350 -5.97 -8.89 14.09
N SER A 351 -6.88 -9.70 13.57
CA SER A 351 -8.09 -9.27 12.87
C SER A 351 -9.17 -10.36 13.01
N ASP A 352 -10.40 -10.03 12.69
CA ASP A 352 -11.46 -11.00 12.43
C ASP A 352 -11.47 -11.50 10.97
N HIS A 353 -10.49 -11.05 10.18
CA HIS A 353 -10.19 -11.56 8.84
C HIS A 353 -8.86 -12.31 8.80
N ARG A 354 -8.78 -13.33 7.96
CA ARG A 354 -7.54 -14.04 7.67
C ARG A 354 -6.62 -13.21 6.79
N GLY A 355 -5.33 -13.32 7.01
CA GLY A 355 -4.34 -12.87 6.02
C GLY A 355 -4.27 -13.85 4.86
N LEU A 356 -4.33 -13.34 3.63
CA LEU A 356 -4.08 -14.07 2.40
C LEU A 356 -2.70 -13.71 1.86
N TYR A 357 -1.95 -14.66 1.30
CA TYR A 357 -0.67 -14.33 0.68
C TYR A 357 -0.42 -15.15 -0.59
N VAL A 358 0.38 -14.58 -1.48
CA VAL A 358 0.95 -15.23 -2.67
C VAL A 358 2.43 -14.87 -2.80
N ASP A 359 3.24 -15.83 -3.21
CA ASP A 359 4.62 -15.62 -3.62
C ASP A 359 4.69 -15.66 -5.15
N LEU A 360 5.21 -14.59 -5.75
CA LEU A 360 5.34 -14.44 -7.20
C LEU A 360 6.81 -14.47 -7.62
N ASP A 361 7.09 -15.17 -8.71
CA ASP A 361 8.38 -15.10 -9.41
C ASP A 361 8.40 -13.87 -10.34
N LEU A 362 8.80 -12.72 -9.80
CA LEU A 362 8.85 -11.48 -10.58
C LEU A 362 9.99 -11.47 -11.60
N THR A 363 10.99 -12.34 -11.49
CA THR A 363 12.01 -12.51 -12.53
C THR A 363 11.38 -12.91 -13.84
N LYS A 364 10.41 -13.83 -13.80
CA LYS A 364 9.66 -14.23 -15.00
C LYS A 364 8.72 -13.14 -15.53
N LEU A 365 8.18 -12.30 -14.64
CA LEU A 365 7.25 -11.25 -15.02
C LEU A 365 7.97 -10.04 -15.63
N PHE A 366 9.11 -9.66 -15.05
CA PHE A 366 9.82 -8.40 -15.33
C PHE A 366 11.09 -8.57 -16.14
N ASP A 367 11.56 -9.80 -16.35
CA ASP A 367 12.91 -10.06 -16.88
C ASP A 367 14.00 -9.35 -16.04
N ILE A 368 13.76 -9.20 -14.72
CA ILE A 368 14.68 -8.59 -13.74
C ILE A 368 14.88 -9.56 -12.58
N ASP A 369 16.14 -9.91 -12.35
CA ASP A 369 16.53 -10.55 -11.10
C ASP A 369 16.63 -9.49 -10.00
N LEU A 370 15.59 -9.41 -9.14
CA LEU A 370 15.57 -8.48 -8.00
C LEU A 370 16.73 -8.75 -7.02
N ASP A 371 17.23 -9.98 -6.94
CA ASP A 371 18.34 -10.32 -6.06
C ASP A 371 19.66 -9.74 -6.55
N SER A 372 19.77 -9.46 -7.84
CA SER A 372 20.92 -8.76 -8.43
C SER A 372 20.94 -7.25 -8.13
N ILE A 373 19.83 -6.67 -7.68
CA ILE A 373 19.77 -5.24 -7.35
C ILE A 373 20.50 -4.96 -6.04
N HIS A 374 21.62 -4.25 -6.14
CA HIS A 374 22.36 -3.79 -4.98
C HIS A 374 21.70 -2.55 -4.36
N LEU A 375 21.07 -2.73 -3.21
CA LEU A 375 20.66 -1.58 -2.38
C LEU A 375 21.90 -1.04 -1.68
N SER A 376 22.25 0.21 -1.97
CA SER A 376 23.38 0.89 -1.33
C SER A 376 23.33 0.77 0.18
N ASN A 377 24.39 0.24 0.80
CA ASN A 377 24.52 0.16 2.25
C ASN A 377 24.84 1.52 2.91
N ALA A 378 25.19 2.53 2.13
CA ALA A 378 25.39 3.86 2.64
C ALA A 378 24.05 4.46 3.09
N ALA A 379 23.99 4.97 4.31
CA ALA A 379 22.94 5.91 4.66
C ALA A 379 23.00 7.03 3.61
N LEU A 380 21.98 7.15 2.78
CA LEU A 380 21.88 8.21 1.77
C LEU A 380 21.80 9.54 2.54
N ARG A 381 22.96 10.09 2.86
CA ARG A 381 23.04 11.48 3.29
C ARG A 381 22.83 12.30 2.03
N PRO A 382 21.79 13.14 1.96
CA PRO A 382 21.63 14.01 0.82
C PRO A 382 22.93 14.82 0.66
N LEU A 383 23.48 14.81 -0.54
CA LEU A 383 24.66 15.63 -0.86
C LEU A 383 24.29 17.08 -0.58
N ARG A 384 24.99 17.72 0.38
CA ARG A 384 24.80 19.15 0.66
C ARG A 384 25.40 19.94 -0.49
N THR A 385 24.61 20.14 -1.55
CA THR A 385 25.03 20.85 -2.78
C THR A 385 25.44 22.29 -2.52
N GLY A 386 25.03 22.89 -1.42
CA GLY A 386 25.50 24.22 -0.98
C GLY A 386 26.91 24.25 -0.39
N ASN A 387 27.61 23.12 -0.24
CA ASN A 387 29.00 23.06 0.20
C ASN A 387 29.89 22.63 -0.96
N PRO A 388 30.64 23.56 -1.61
CA PRO A 388 31.46 23.26 -2.79
C PRO A 388 32.57 22.22 -2.54
N GLU A 389 33.14 22.17 -1.32
CA GLU A 389 34.18 21.20 -0.98
C GLU A 389 33.64 19.77 -0.92
N LEU A 390 32.42 19.59 -0.33
CA LEU A 390 31.76 18.28 -0.29
C LEU A 390 31.35 17.81 -1.70
N VAL A 391 30.91 18.75 -2.55
CA VAL A 391 30.58 18.45 -3.96
C VAL A 391 31.83 18.02 -4.72
N ALA A 392 32.94 18.76 -4.58
CA ALA A 392 34.22 18.43 -5.22
C ALA A 392 34.76 17.07 -4.75
N HIS A 393 34.66 16.79 -3.44
CA HIS A 393 35.07 15.50 -2.88
C HIS A 393 34.24 14.35 -3.43
N TYR A 394 32.91 14.55 -3.52
CA TYR A 394 31.98 13.56 -4.09
C TYR A 394 32.30 13.30 -5.56
N ILE A 395 32.47 14.36 -6.38
CA ILE A 395 32.81 14.23 -7.81
C ILE A 395 34.11 13.47 -7.98
N LYS A 396 35.14 13.81 -7.19
CA LYS A 396 36.44 13.11 -7.23
C LYS A 396 36.29 11.63 -6.90
N GLY A 397 35.50 11.29 -5.86
CA GLY A 397 35.24 9.91 -5.48
C GLY A 397 34.48 9.12 -6.56
N MET A 398 33.46 9.74 -7.16
CA MET A 398 32.71 9.14 -8.27
C MET A 398 33.55 8.92 -9.53
N THR A 399 34.39 9.92 -9.87
CA THR A 399 35.31 9.79 -11.02
C THR A 399 36.28 8.64 -10.79
N ALA A 400 36.89 8.54 -9.61
CA ALA A 400 37.81 7.45 -9.28
C ALA A 400 37.10 6.07 -9.31
N TYR A 401 35.86 6.00 -8.86
CA TYR A 401 35.05 4.79 -8.92
C TYR A 401 34.79 4.37 -10.38
N TYR A 402 34.35 5.30 -11.25
CA TYR A 402 34.10 5.02 -12.66
C TYR A 402 35.37 4.59 -13.39
N ASP A 403 36.51 5.25 -13.11
CA ASP A 403 37.79 4.90 -13.70
C ASP A 403 38.26 3.48 -13.26
N SER A 404 38.07 3.14 -11.99
CA SER A 404 38.48 1.84 -11.45
C SER A 404 37.63 0.66 -11.93
N HIS A 405 36.40 0.93 -12.39
CA HIS A 405 35.45 -0.08 -12.87
C HIS A 405 35.21 -0.03 -14.37
N ASN A 406 36.02 0.72 -15.12
CA ASN A 406 35.95 0.90 -16.60
C ASN A 406 34.55 1.34 -17.07
N MET A 407 33.75 2.01 -16.21
CA MET A 407 32.36 2.37 -16.52
C MET A 407 32.26 3.49 -17.57
N ARG A 408 33.37 4.15 -17.98
CA ARG A 408 33.36 5.19 -18.99
C ARG A 408 33.31 4.63 -20.43
N GLU A 409 33.77 3.40 -20.64
CA GLU A 409 33.74 2.76 -21.95
C GLU A 409 32.34 2.30 -22.35
N ASP A 410 31.50 1.95 -21.38
CA ASP A 410 30.13 1.47 -21.63
C ASP A 410 29.14 2.58 -22.07
N TRP A 411 29.45 3.86 -21.81
CA TRP A 411 28.57 4.98 -22.20
C TRP A 411 28.74 5.46 -23.63
N SER A 412 29.80 5.02 -24.34
CA SER A 412 30.01 5.33 -25.75
C SER A 412 29.21 4.43 -26.70
N LEU A 413 28.44 3.47 -26.18
CA LEU A 413 27.68 2.49 -26.94
C LEU A 413 26.13 2.68 -26.82
N VAL A 414 25.65 3.80 -26.26
CA VAL A 414 24.21 4.13 -26.16
C VAL A 414 23.87 5.32 -27.04
#